data_6a87ab579cc26a90606ead737880a5cc
#
_entry.id   6a87ab579cc26a90606ead737880a5cc
#
_cell.length_a   1.000
_cell.length_b   1.000
_cell.length_c   1.000
_cell.angle_alpha   90.00
_cell.angle_beta   90.00
_cell.angle_gamma   90.00
#
_symmetry.space_group_name_H-M   'P 1'
#
loop_
_entity.id
_entity.type
_entity.pdbx_description
1 polymer ?
#
loop_
_entity_poly.entity_id
_entity_poly.type
_entity_poly.pdbx_seq_one_letter_code
_entity_poly.pdbx_strand_id
1 'polypeptide(L)'
;MKALLNRLVLASGLVVAAGTAWAGTLDDIAKNGVLRAAYREDAAPFAYKAANGQPKGFMIDLCEAVAKGLAQQLKKPGLKVEFVPVTTENRLDAIRQNKADLLCDSLTETLDRRAQVDFSIATFVDGTSFAIRNDGPRDIQQLGGKKVGAIAGTLTEEALRRSLAAVHVQAQIVPFTDFPQAMTALEKGEISAYFAGKAMLTAMIKDHKDASRILLASTYLSIEPFALAMRLGDGDFRLAVDRALSRIYRSGEIATIFSNNFGVNAQPTPQLQSLYMISALPE
;
A
#
# COMPACT_ATOMS: atom_id res chain seq x y z
N MET A 1 28.77 -65.13 50.30
CA MET A 1 27.94 -63.94 50.57
C MET A 1 27.90 -63.17 49.25
N LYS A 2 26.71 -63.17 48.61
CA LYS A 2 26.51 -62.69 47.20
C LYS A 2 26.09 -61.26 47.24
N ALA A 3 26.83 -60.40 46.58
CA ALA A 3 26.52 -58.97 46.30
C ALA A 3 25.65 -58.87 45.05
N LEU A 4 24.41 -58.38 45.22
CA LEU A 4 23.54 -57.99 44.09
C LEU A 4 23.94 -56.59 43.58
N LEU A 5 24.36 -56.54 42.32
CA LEU A 5 24.51 -55.27 41.59
C LEU A 5 23.15 -54.87 40.98
N ASN A 6 22.55 -53.80 41.50
CA ASN A 6 21.40 -53.14 40.88
C ASN A 6 21.90 -52.27 39.73
N ARG A 7 21.55 -52.59 38.50
CA ARG A 7 21.74 -51.71 37.31
C ARG A 7 20.49 -50.86 37.16
N LEU A 8 20.62 -49.58 37.50
CA LEU A 8 19.62 -48.55 37.16
C LEU A 8 19.82 -48.15 35.70
N VAL A 9 18.88 -48.51 34.84
CA VAL A 9 18.86 -48.04 33.44
C VAL A 9 18.09 -46.71 33.44
N LEU A 10 18.81 -45.59 33.30
CA LEU A 10 18.20 -44.29 33.00
C LEU A 10 17.77 -44.29 31.54
N ALA A 11 16.47 -44.41 31.31
CA ALA A 11 15.87 -44.13 30.00
C ALA A 11 15.74 -42.62 29.84
N SER A 12 16.70 -41.98 29.12
CA SER A 12 16.60 -40.59 28.73
C SER A 12 15.55 -40.47 27.61
N GLY A 13 14.35 -40.08 27.97
CA GLY A 13 13.28 -39.76 27.03
C GLY A 13 13.65 -38.48 26.27
N LEU A 14 13.99 -38.58 24.98
CA LEU A 14 14.15 -37.48 24.05
C LEU A 14 12.74 -36.93 23.77
N VAL A 15 12.35 -35.83 24.45
CA VAL A 15 11.14 -35.07 24.11
C VAL A 15 11.47 -34.30 22.84
N VAL A 16 11.13 -34.86 21.68
CA VAL A 16 11.09 -34.10 20.45
C VAL A 16 9.93 -33.12 20.56
N ALA A 17 10.24 -31.85 20.89
CA ALA A 17 9.30 -30.76 20.76
C ALA A 17 8.98 -30.62 19.26
N ALA A 18 7.88 -31.23 18.83
CA ALA A 18 7.30 -30.96 17.53
C ALA A 18 6.88 -29.47 17.54
N GLY A 19 7.78 -28.61 17.11
CA GLY A 19 7.43 -27.22 16.80
C GLY A 19 6.27 -27.27 15.80
N THR A 20 5.13 -26.73 16.17
CA THR A 20 4.03 -26.49 15.24
C THR A 20 4.57 -25.49 14.21
N ALA A 21 5.10 -26.01 13.10
CA ALA A 21 5.34 -25.19 11.92
C ALA A 21 3.99 -24.60 11.54
N TRP A 22 3.78 -23.33 11.79
CA TRP A 22 2.60 -22.65 11.28
C TRP A 22 2.69 -22.76 9.74
N ALA A 23 1.65 -23.34 9.15
CA ALA A 23 1.54 -23.36 7.69
C ALA A 23 1.70 -21.92 7.19
N GLY A 24 2.62 -21.72 6.26
CA GLY A 24 2.87 -20.41 5.65
C GLY A 24 1.64 -19.94 4.84
N THR A 25 1.56 -18.66 4.54
CA THR A 25 0.48 -18.14 3.69
C THR A 25 0.38 -18.88 2.36
N LEU A 26 1.51 -19.31 1.78
CA LEU A 26 1.51 -20.10 0.54
C LEU A 26 0.80 -21.44 0.68
N ASP A 27 0.98 -22.13 1.80
CA ASP A 27 0.32 -23.41 2.08
C ASP A 27 -1.19 -23.21 2.23
N ASP A 28 -1.60 -22.16 2.93
CA ASP A 28 -3.01 -21.81 3.09
C ASP A 28 -3.66 -21.48 1.73
N ILE A 29 -3.01 -20.69 0.90
CA ILE A 29 -3.47 -20.37 -0.46
C ILE A 29 -3.51 -21.64 -1.32
N ALA A 30 -2.48 -22.48 -1.27
CA ALA A 30 -2.44 -23.73 -2.03
C ALA A 30 -3.56 -24.69 -1.62
N LYS A 31 -3.92 -24.74 -0.32
CA LYS A 31 -4.99 -25.56 0.23
C LYS A 31 -6.36 -25.02 -0.14
N ASN A 32 -6.60 -23.72 0.06
CA ASN A 32 -7.91 -23.10 -0.04
C ASN A 32 -8.23 -22.60 -1.46
N GLY A 33 -7.22 -22.38 -2.31
CA GLY A 33 -7.38 -21.83 -3.66
C GLY A 33 -7.79 -20.37 -3.69
N VAL A 34 -7.51 -19.61 -2.62
CA VAL A 34 -7.92 -18.20 -2.46
C VAL A 34 -6.76 -17.38 -1.94
N LEU A 35 -6.51 -16.22 -2.55
CA LEU A 35 -5.70 -15.13 -2.03
C LEU A 35 -6.63 -14.04 -1.50
N ARG A 36 -6.58 -13.71 -0.21
CA ARG A 36 -7.35 -12.62 0.38
C ARG A 36 -6.56 -11.33 0.26
N ALA A 37 -7.06 -10.39 -0.53
CA ALA A 37 -6.42 -9.12 -0.85
C ALA A 37 -7.16 -7.96 -0.15
N ALA A 38 -6.55 -7.37 0.88
CA ALA A 38 -7.11 -6.20 1.53
C ALA A 38 -6.92 -4.95 0.65
N TYR A 39 -7.94 -4.10 0.57
CA TYR A 39 -7.89 -2.88 -0.24
C TYR A 39 -8.75 -1.77 0.35
N ARG A 40 -8.41 -0.52 0.04
CA ARG A 40 -9.24 0.65 0.38
C ARG A 40 -10.26 0.92 -0.72
N GLU A 41 -11.48 1.31 -0.33
CA GLU A 41 -12.56 1.60 -1.26
C GLU A 41 -12.58 3.06 -1.78
N ASP A 42 -11.70 3.93 -1.26
CA ASP A 42 -11.73 5.37 -1.47
C ASP A 42 -10.43 5.99 -2.04
N ALA A 43 -9.42 5.18 -2.35
CA ALA A 43 -8.08 5.64 -2.71
C ALA A 43 -7.80 5.58 -4.24
N ALA A 44 -8.74 6.09 -5.07
CA ALA A 44 -8.52 6.21 -6.52
C ALA A 44 -7.29 7.10 -6.82
N PRO A 45 -6.48 6.77 -7.83
CA PRO A 45 -6.60 5.68 -8.83
C PRO A 45 -5.95 4.36 -8.38
N PHE A 46 -5.47 4.25 -7.14
CA PHE A 46 -4.71 3.09 -6.67
C PHE A 46 -5.60 1.91 -6.28
N ALA A 47 -6.58 2.14 -5.39
CA ALA A 47 -7.52 1.13 -4.95
C ALA A 47 -8.86 1.82 -4.61
N TYR A 48 -9.95 1.39 -5.20
CA TYR A 48 -11.25 2.00 -4.95
C TYR A 48 -12.39 1.06 -5.34
N LYS A 49 -13.57 1.33 -4.83
CA LYS A 49 -14.81 0.66 -5.21
C LYS A 49 -15.44 1.41 -6.38
N ALA A 50 -15.53 0.75 -7.52
CA ALA A 50 -16.17 1.33 -8.69
C ALA A 50 -17.70 1.40 -8.53
N ALA A 51 -18.38 2.16 -9.42
CA ALA A 51 -19.83 2.34 -9.38
C ALA A 51 -20.64 1.02 -9.47
N ASN A 52 -20.06 -0.01 -10.10
CA ASN A 52 -20.64 -1.35 -10.15
C ASN A 52 -20.36 -2.20 -8.90
N GLY A 53 -19.77 -1.63 -7.87
CA GLY A 53 -19.42 -2.30 -6.62
C GLY A 53 -18.14 -3.14 -6.66
N GLN A 54 -17.46 -3.23 -7.80
CA GLN A 54 -16.24 -4.03 -7.92
C GLN A 54 -14.98 -3.24 -7.52
N PRO A 55 -13.98 -3.89 -6.90
CA PRO A 55 -12.67 -3.30 -6.69
C PRO A 55 -12.02 -2.89 -8.01
N LYS A 56 -11.40 -1.72 -8.04
CA LYS A 56 -10.63 -1.19 -9.18
C LYS A 56 -9.42 -0.40 -8.73
N GLY A 57 -8.47 -0.22 -9.65
CA GLY A 57 -7.30 0.64 -9.45
C GLY A 57 -5.99 -0.06 -9.72
N PHE A 58 -4.94 0.74 -9.79
CA PHE A 58 -3.59 0.26 -10.12
C PHE A 58 -3.12 -0.87 -9.19
N MET A 59 -3.34 -0.75 -7.89
CA MET A 59 -2.93 -1.79 -6.92
C MET A 59 -3.83 -3.03 -7.01
N ILE A 60 -5.09 -2.88 -7.43
CA ILE A 60 -6.01 -3.99 -7.65
C ILE A 60 -5.53 -4.83 -8.84
N ASP A 61 -5.30 -4.18 -10.00
CA ASP A 61 -4.81 -4.86 -11.20
C ASP A 61 -3.44 -5.51 -10.96
N LEU A 62 -2.56 -4.84 -10.20
CA LEU A 62 -1.26 -5.38 -9.84
C LEU A 62 -1.37 -6.62 -8.95
N CYS A 63 -2.26 -6.61 -7.95
CA CYS A 63 -2.48 -7.76 -7.09
C CYS A 63 -3.14 -8.93 -7.83
N GLU A 64 -4.01 -8.67 -8.80
CA GLU A 64 -4.55 -9.71 -9.68
C GLU A 64 -3.44 -10.34 -10.56
N ALA A 65 -2.51 -9.52 -11.07
CA ALA A 65 -1.35 -10.01 -11.81
C ALA A 65 -0.40 -10.84 -10.90
N VAL A 66 -0.18 -10.39 -9.64
CA VAL A 66 0.55 -11.17 -8.63
C VAL A 66 -0.15 -12.51 -8.36
N ALA A 67 -1.47 -12.51 -8.18
CA ALA A 67 -2.24 -13.75 -7.97
C ALA A 67 -2.10 -14.74 -9.14
N LYS A 68 -2.08 -14.25 -10.38
CA LYS A 68 -1.78 -15.09 -11.56
C LYS A 68 -0.37 -15.69 -11.47
N GLY A 69 0.62 -14.92 -11.03
CA GLY A 69 1.98 -15.40 -10.79
C GLY A 69 2.04 -16.48 -9.69
N LEU A 70 1.34 -16.28 -8.58
CA LEU A 70 1.22 -17.27 -7.49
C LEU A 70 0.51 -18.54 -7.96
N ALA A 71 -0.56 -18.42 -8.76
CA ALA A 71 -1.26 -19.56 -9.34
C ALA A 71 -0.35 -20.46 -10.19
N GLN A 72 0.55 -19.85 -10.95
CA GLN A 72 1.57 -20.59 -11.72
C GLN A 72 2.59 -21.28 -10.81
N GLN A 73 3.13 -20.60 -9.81
CA GLN A 73 4.10 -21.16 -8.86
C GLN A 73 3.52 -22.34 -8.07
N LEU A 74 2.27 -22.20 -7.62
CA LEU A 74 1.57 -23.21 -6.82
C LEU A 74 0.92 -24.30 -7.68
N LYS A 75 0.96 -24.20 -9.02
CA LYS A 75 0.24 -25.08 -9.97
C LYS A 75 -1.26 -25.15 -9.67
N LYS A 76 -1.88 -24.02 -9.33
CA LYS A 76 -3.29 -23.84 -8.97
C LYS A 76 -3.98 -22.88 -9.96
N PRO A 77 -4.31 -23.32 -11.19
CA PRO A 77 -4.85 -22.43 -12.22
C PRO A 77 -6.22 -21.83 -11.86
N GLY A 78 -6.91 -22.39 -10.87
CA GLY A 78 -8.21 -21.88 -10.38
C GLY A 78 -8.10 -20.97 -9.14
N LEU A 79 -6.89 -20.46 -8.79
CA LEU A 79 -6.72 -19.54 -7.67
C LEU A 79 -7.57 -18.30 -7.87
N LYS A 80 -8.36 -17.97 -6.85
CA LYS A 80 -9.24 -16.80 -6.83
C LYS A 80 -8.64 -15.69 -5.97
N VAL A 81 -8.95 -14.45 -6.28
CA VAL A 81 -8.71 -13.30 -5.40
C VAL A 81 -10.02 -12.94 -4.71
N GLU A 82 -10.00 -12.89 -3.38
CA GLU A 82 -11.08 -12.35 -2.56
C GLU A 82 -10.66 -11.00 -2.02
N PHE A 83 -11.36 -9.95 -2.42
CA PHE A 83 -11.05 -8.60 -1.98
C PHE A 83 -11.74 -8.28 -0.65
N VAL A 84 -10.93 -7.84 0.35
CA VAL A 84 -11.37 -7.53 1.71
C VAL A 84 -11.29 -6.01 1.91
N PRO A 85 -12.42 -5.30 2.05
CA PRO A 85 -12.40 -3.86 2.30
C PRO A 85 -11.76 -3.51 3.64
N VAL A 86 -10.91 -2.49 3.63
CA VAL A 86 -10.25 -1.94 4.83
C VAL A 86 -10.25 -0.40 4.81
N THR A 87 -9.98 0.19 5.97
CA THR A 87 -9.78 1.64 6.15
C THR A 87 -8.30 1.95 6.40
N THR A 88 -7.94 3.23 6.41
CA THR A 88 -6.60 3.68 6.79
C THR A 88 -6.20 3.16 8.19
N GLU A 89 -7.15 3.11 9.12
CA GLU A 89 -6.89 2.75 10.53
C GLU A 89 -6.68 1.24 10.71
N ASN A 90 -7.46 0.39 10.01
CA ASN A 90 -7.49 -1.05 10.26
C ASN A 90 -6.69 -1.90 9.25
N ARG A 91 -6.14 -1.30 8.18
CA ARG A 91 -5.48 -2.04 7.07
C ARG A 91 -4.28 -2.88 7.52
N LEU A 92 -3.44 -2.37 8.43
CA LEU A 92 -2.31 -3.14 8.96
C LEU A 92 -2.78 -4.24 9.90
N ASP A 93 -3.81 -3.98 10.70
CA ASP A 93 -4.41 -5.00 11.57
C ASP A 93 -5.08 -6.12 10.79
N ALA A 94 -5.64 -5.86 9.61
CA ALA A 94 -6.18 -6.89 8.75
C ALA A 94 -5.09 -7.91 8.34
N ILE A 95 -3.87 -7.46 8.06
CA ILE A 95 -2.72 -8.31 7.77
C ILE A 95 -2.21 -9.01 9.02
N ARG A 96 -1.97 -8.27 10.11
CA ARG A 96 -1.42 -8.80 11.37
C ARG A 96 -2.32 -9.86 12.01
N GLN A 97 -3.63 -9.70 11.89
CA GLN A 97 -4.65 -10.60 12.44
C GLN A 97 -5.07 -11.71 11.46
N ASN A 98 -4.33 -11.87 10.34
CA ASN A 98 -4.61 -12.89 9.32
C ASN A 98 -6.05 -12.82 8.73
N LYS A 99 -6.63 -11.61 8.65
CA LYS A 99 -7.92 -11.35 7.97
C LYS A 99 -7.73 -11.23 6.46
N ALA A 100 -6.53 -10.84 6.04
CA ALA A 100 -6.09 -10.81 4.64
C ALA A 100 -4.63 -11.26 4.55
N ASP A 101 -4.24 -11.73 3.37
CA ASP A 101 -2.91 -12.25 3.08
C ASP A 101 -2.00 -11.17 2.51
N LEU A 102 -2.55 -10.28 1.70
CA LEU A 102 -1.83 -9.23 0.99
C LEU A 102 -2.60 -7.90 1.08
N LEU A 103 -1.92 -6.81 1.37
CA LEU A 103 -2.51 -5.47 1.32
C LEU A 103 -2.19 -4.81 -0.02
N CYS A 104 -3.24 -4.59 -0.80
CA CYS A 104 -3.23 -4.04 -2.16
C CYS A 104 -3.65 -2.56 -2.12
N ASP A 105 -2.81 -1.73 -1.51
CA ASP A 105 -3.08 -0.31 -1.25
C ASP A 105 -1.84 0.55 -1.57
N SER A 106 -2.03 1.85 -1.72
CA SER A 106 -0.95 2.85 -1.81
C SER A 106 -0.29 3.07 -0.43
N LEU A 107 0.25 1.99 0.13
CA LEU A 107 0.90 2.03 1.45
C LEU A 107 2.37 2.37 1.30
N THR A 108 2.79 3.51 1.86
CA THR A 108 4.20 3.86 1.96
C THR A 108 4.93 2.90 2.88
N GLU A 109 6.03 2.33 2.39
CA GLU A 109 6.95 1.54 3.18
C GLU A 109 7.75 2.44 4.12
N THR A 110 7.76 2.13 5.43
CA THR A 110 8.57 2.82 6.44
C THR A 110 9.19 1.81 7.41
N LEU A 111 10.25 2.22 8.10
CA LEU A 111 10.90 1.37 9.12
C LEU A 111 9.93 0.98 10.24
N ASP A 112 9.09 1.91 10.70
CA ASP A 112 8.09 1.64 11.75
C ASP A 112 7.02 0.64 11.30
N ARG A 113 6.62 0.70 10.01
CA ARG A 113 5.69 -0.28 9.44
C ARG A 113 6.37 -1.63 9.19
N ARG A 114 7.64 -1.64 8.79
CA ARG A 114 8.45 -2.87 8.69
C ARG A 114 8.60 -3.62 10.02
N ALA A 115 8.48 -2.94 11.14
CA ALA A 115 8.43 -3.59 12.46
C ALA A 115 7.10 -4.35 12.71
N GLN A 116 6.08 -4.13 11.89
CA GLN A 116 4.73 -4.67 12.08
C GLN A 116 4.30 -5.64 10.96
N VAL A 117 4.76 -5.41 9.74
CA VAL A 117 4.44 -6.18 8.53
C VAL A 117 5.67 -6.29 7.64
N ASP A 118 5.73 -7.32 6.80
CA ASP A 118 6.70 -7.40 5.71
C ASP A 118 6.19 -6.63 4.49
N PHE A 119 7.12 -6.18 3.65
CA PHE A 119 6.85 -5.49 2.39
C PHE A 119 7.47 -6.23 1.22
N SER A 120 6.81 -6.18 0.08
CA SER A 120 7.35 -6.59 -1.21
C SER A 120 8.44 -5.63 -1.71
N ILE A 121 9.07 -5.96 -2.83
CA ILE A 121 9.76 -4.95 -3.64
C ILE A 121 8.78 -3.82 -3.98
N ALA A 122 9.32 -2.60 -4.17
CA ALA A 122 8.49 -1.42 -4.37
C ALA A 122 7.63 -1.52 -5.64
N THR A 123 6.39 -1.02 -5.55
CA THR A 123 5.38 -1.06 -6.61
C THR A 123 5.12 0.30 -7.25
N PHE A 124 5.40 1.37 -6.52
CA PHE A 124 5.20 2.75 -6.98
C PHE A 124 6.11 3.70 -6.21
N VAL A 125 6.30 4.90 -6.75
CA VAL A 125 6.89 6.04 -6.04
C VAL A 125 5.98 7.23 -6.23
N ASP A 126 5.53 7.80 -5.13
CA ASP A 126 4.78 9.06 -5.10
C ASP A 126 5.44 10.03 -4.11
N GLY A 127 4.74 11.06 -3.74
CA GLY A 127 5.14 11.99 -2.69
C GLY A 127 4.01 12.91 -2.33
N THR A 128 4.02 13.39 -1.11
CA THR A 128 3.06 14.37 -0.62
C THR A 128 3.17 15.68 -1.40
N SER A 129 2.03 16.17 -1.87
CA SER A 129 1.84 17.48 -2.46
C SER A 129 0.53 18.07 -1.95
N PHE A 130 0.05 19.17 -2.51
CA PHE A 130 -1.22 19.74 -2.11
C PHE A 130 -1.99 20.34 -3.28
N ALA A 131 -3.31 20.30 -3.17
CA ALA A 131 -4.26 20.96 -4.05
C ALA A 131 -4.82 22.21 -3.36
N ILE A 132 -5.08 23.23 -4.12
CA ILE A 132 -5.65 24.53 -3.70
C ILE A 132 -6.69 24.98 -4.71
N ARG A 133 -7.61 25.85 -4.29
CA ARG A 133 -8.43 26.56 -5.26
C ARG A 133 -7.58 27.58 -6.04
N ASN A 134 -8.01 27.91 -7.25
CA ASN A 134 -7.30 28.88 -8.10
C ASN A 134 -7.21 30.29 -7.51
N ASP A 135 -8.06 30.63 -6.53
CA ASP A 135 -8.05 31.88 -5.74
C ASP A 135 -7.34 31.71 -4.38
N GLY A 136 -6.79 30.54 -4.10
CA GLY A 136 -6.17 30.18 -2.83
C GLY A 136 -4.68 30.47 -2.72
N PRO A 137 -4.05 30.11 -1.58
CA PRO A 137 -2.63 30.30 -1.32
C PRO A 137 -1.77 29.46 -2.28
N ARG A 138 -0.65 30.02 -2.76
CA ARG A 138 0.19 29.38 -3.79
C ARG A 138 1.33 28.55 -3.24
N ASP A 139 1.71 28.79 -2.01
CA ASP A 139 2.77 28.05 -1.32
C ASP A 139 2.45 27.84 0.16
N ILE A 140 3.30 27.03 0.82
CA ILE A 140 3.11 26.65 2.21
C ILE A 140 3.26 27.84 3.17
N GLN A 141 4.03 28.89 2.82
CA GLN A 141 4.22 30.08 3.66
C GLN A 141 2.93 30.88 3.79
N GLN A 142 2.05 30.83 2.79
CA GLN A 142 0.77 31.56 2.76
C GLN A 142 -0.35 30.83 3.53
N LEU A 143 -0.06 29.68 4.16
CA LEU A 143 -1.03 28.90 4.93
C LEU A 143 -1.18 29.36 6.37
N GLY A 144 -0.43 30.37 6.82
CA GLY A 144 -0.54 30.93 8.17
C GLY A 144 -1.97 31.31 8.54
N GLY A 145 -2.45 30.83 9.70
CA GLY A 145 -3.79 31.05 10.20
C GLY A 145 -4.92 30.34 9.42
N LYS A 146 -4.61 29.56 8.39
CA LYS A 146 -5.59 28.88 7.54
C LYS A 146 -5.84 27.45 7.99
N LYS A 147 -7.02 26.92 7.59
CA LYS A 147 -7.34 25.49 7.72
C LYS A 147 -6.77 24.72 6.53
N VAL A 148 -6.10 23.61 6.79
CA VAL A 148 -5.55 22.71 5.77
C VAL A 148 -5.96 21.28 6.08
N GLY A 149 -6.26 20.49 5.05
CA GLY A 149 -6.77 19.13 5.22
C GLY A 149 -5.75 18.06 4.88
N ALA A 150 -5.78 16.95 5.61
CA ALA A 150 -5.08 15.71 5.28
C ALA A 150 -5.87 14.51 5.83
N ILE A 151 -5.63 13.32 5.29
CA ILE A 151 -6.21 12.10 5.85
C ILE A 151 -5.47 11.73 7.13
N ALA A 152 -6.23 11.52 8.21
CA ALA A 152 -5.70 11.17 9.52
C ALA A 152 -4.90 9.86 9.50
N GLY A 153 -3.83 9.78 10.29
CA GLY A 153 -3.00 8.58 10.42
C GLY A 153 -2.18 8.22 9.17
N THR A 154 -2.00 9.16 8.24
CA THR A 154 -1.17 8.99 7.04
C THR A 154 0.18 9.68 7.18
N LEU A 155 1.19 9.20 6.43
CA LEU A 155 2.48 9.89 6.31
C LEU A 155 2.34 11.29 5.71
N THR A 156 1.33 11.53 4.89
CA THR A 156 0.99 12.86 4.37
C THR A 156 0.70 13.84 5.50
N GLU A 157 -0.10 13.45 6.49
CA GLU A 157 -0.36 14.29 7.68
C GLU A 157 0.92 14.60 8.44
N GLU A 158 1.79 13.61 8.63
CA GLU A 158 3.09 13.80 9.29
C GLU A 158 4.03 14.69 8.46
N ALA A 159 4.11 14.49 7.15
CA ALA A 159 4.90 15.32 6.24
C ALA A 159 4.41 16.77 6.26
N LEU A 160 3.10 16.98 6.27
CA LEU A 160 2.49 18.32 6.42
C LEU A 160 2.92 18.98 7.73
N ARG A 161 2.79 18.27 8.87
CA ARG A 161 3.21 18.80 10.19
C ARG A 161 4.67 19.20 10.20
N ARG A 162 5.57 18.33 9.69
CA ARG A 162 7.00 18.61 9.59
C ARG A 162 7.28 19.81 8.69
N SER A 163 6.64 19.89 7.54
CA SER A 163 6.84 20.98 6.58
C SER A 163 6.38 22.32 7.13
N LEU A 164 5.22 22.38 7.78
CA LEU A 164 4.74 23.61 8.46
C LEU A 164 5.69 24.05 9.55
N ALA A 165 6.20 23.12 10.38
CA ALA A 165 7.16 23.42 11.43
C ALA A 165 8.50 23.94 10.86
N ALA A 166 9.01 23.34 9.78
CA ALA A 166 10.28 23.72 9.15
C ALA A 166 10.24 25.15 8.58
N VAL A 167 9.07 25.63 8.12
CA VAL A 167 8.91 26.99 7.60
C VAL A 167 8.27 27.95 8.62
N HIS A 168 8.13 27.53 9.89
CA HIS A 168 7.53 28.30 10.99
C HIS A 168 6.12 28.84 10.71
N VAL A 169 5.31 28.09 9.95
CA VAL A 169 3.92 28.44 9.60
C VAL A 169 2.95 27.76 10.56
N GLN A 170 2.07 28.54 11.19
CA GLN A 170 1.00 28.04 12.04
C GLN A 170 -0.29 27.91 11.19
N ALA A 171 -0.66 26.66 10.84
CA ALA A 171 -1.91 26.34 10.16
C ALA A 171 -2.72 25.35 11.01
N GLN A 172 -4.06 25.41 10.92
CA GLN A 172 -4.93 24.45 11.57
C GLN A 172 -5.10 23.23 10.68
N ILE A 173 -4.55 22.08 11.08
CA ILE A 173 -4.75 20.82 10.36
C ILE A 173 -6.12 20.26 10.72
N VAL A 174 -6.96 20.03 9.70
CA VAL A 174 -8.28 19.40 9.78
C VAL A 174 -8.11 17.95 9.32
N PRO A 175 -8.29 16.96 10.20
CA PRO A 175 -8.20 15.56 9.83
C PRO A 175 -9.47 15.11 9.09
N PHE A 176 -9.30 14.34 8.02
CA PHE A 176 -10.37 13.67 7.28
C PHE A 176 -10.20 12.15 7.36
N THR A 177 -11.28 11.41 7.16
CA THR A 177 -11.26 9.94 7.16
C THR A 177 -11.17 9.35 5.74
N ASP A 178 -11.65 10.09 4.75
CA ASP A 178 -11.64 9.69 3.34
C ASP A 178 -11.27 10.85 2.40
N PHE A 179 -10.76 10.49 1.23
CA PHE A 179 -10.27 11.45 0.24
C PHE A 179 -11.39 12.30 -0.41
N PRO A 180 -12.57 11.75 -0.77
CA PRO A 180 -13.67 12.53 -1.33
C PRO A 180 -14.18 13.65 -0.41
N GLN A 181 -14.29 13.40 0.91
CA GLN A 181 -14.68 14.44 1.87
C GLN A 181 -13.68 15.59 1.91
N ALA A 182 -12.38 15.28 1.94
CA ALA A 182 -11.33 16.29 1.98
C ALA A 182 -11.34 17.15 0.70
N MET A 183 -11.51 16.54 -0.48
CA MET A 183 -11.65 17.29 -1.73
C MET A 183 -12.90 18.18 -1.74
N THR A 184 -14.03 17.66 -1.28
CA THR A 184 -15.28 18.44 -1.15
C THR A 184 -15.12 19.65 -0.22
N ALA A 185 -14.38 19.48 0.89
CA ALA A 185 -14.09 20.58 1.82
C ALA A 185 -13.22 21.67 1.18
N LEU A 186 -12.25 21.28 0.33
CA LEU A 186 -11.45 22.21 -0.45
C LEU A 186 -12.31 23.01 -1.44
N GLU A 187 -13.19 22.33 -2.18
CA GLU A 187 -14.10 22.95 -3.15
C GLU A 187 -15.01 24.00 -2.51
N LYS A 188 -15.58 23.68 -1.34
CA LYS A 188 -16.45 24.57 -0.57
C LYS A 188 -15.69 25.71 0.13
N GLY A 189 -14.35 25.66 0.14
CA GLY A 189 -13.53 26.64 0.86
C GLY A 189 -13.51 26.48 2.38
N GLU A 190 -13.94 25.33 2.88
CA GLU A 190 -13.88 24.97 4.30
C GLU A 190 -12.42 24.75 4.75
N ILE A 191 -11.56 24.32 3.82
CA ILE A 191 -10.09 24.28 3.94
C ILE A 191 -9.44 25.06 2.77
N SER A 192 -8.28 25.62 3.02
CA SER A 192 -7.53 26.42 2.03
C SER A 192 -6.58 25.60 1.16
N ALA A 193 -6.16 24.44 1.65
CA ALA A 193 -5.33 23.49 0.92
C ALA A 193 -5.65 22.07 1.36
N TYR A 194 -5.57 21.11 0.45
CA TYR A 194 -5.73 19.68 0.72
C TYR A 194 -4.44 18.95 0.36
N PHE A 195 -3.86 18.24 1.34
CA PHE A 195 -2.61 17.51 1.22
C PHE A 195 -2.88 16.02 1.02
N ALA A 196 -2.31 15.46 -0.03
CA ALA A 196 -2.36 14.02 -0.35
C ALA A 196 -1.19 13.63 -1.26
N GLY A 197 -1.09 12.36 -1.63
CA GLY A 197 -0.17 11.90 -2.67
C GLY A 197 -0.45 12.61 -4.00
N LYS A 198 0.61 13.04 -4.69
CA LYS A 198 0.47 13.85 -5.91
C LYS A 198 -0.27 13.11 -7.03
N ALA A 199 -0.02 11.82 -7.19
CA ALA A 199 -0.71 11.01 -8.19
C ALA A 199 -2.22 10.95 -7.91
N MET A 200 -2.61 10.81 -6.65
CA MET A 200 -4.00 10.82 -6.22
C MET A 200 -4.66 12.18 -6.45
N LEU A 201 -4.01 13.28 -6.04
CA LEU A 201 -4.52 14.64 -6.30
C LEU A 201 -4.69 14.90 -7.80
N THR A 202 -3.73 14.44 -8.61
CA THR A 202 -3.80 14.57 -10.09
C THR A 202 -5.05 13.88 -10.64
N ALA A 203 -5.34 12.65 -10.20
CA ALA A 203 -6.52 11.92 -10.64
C ALA A 203 -7.82 12.61 -10.17
N MET A 204 -7.89 13.00 -8.90
CA MET A 204 -9.07 13.68 -8.35
C MET A 204 -9.37 15.01 -9.04
N ILE A 205 -8.33 15.80 -9.36
CA ILE A 205 -8.50 17.08 -10.09
C ILE A 205 -8.96 16.80 -11.53
N LYS A 206 -8.38 15.81 -12.21
CA LYS A 206 -8.77 15.43 -13.57
C LYS A 206 -10.24 15.05 -13.70
N ASP A 207 -10.73 14.30 -12.71
CA ASP A 207 -12.11 13.80 -12.67
C ASP A 207 -13.10 14.82 -12.09
N HIS A 208 -12.59 15.98 -11.62
CA HIS A 208 -13.40 17.03 -11.05
C HIS A 208 -14.24 17.74 -12.11
N LYS A 209 -15.52 18.03 -11.81
CA LYS A 209 -16.47 18.70 -12.73
C LYS A 209 -15.97 20.06 -13.24
N ASP A 210 -15.21 20.76 -12.42
CA ASP A 210 -14.61 22.05 -12.75
C ASP A 210 -13.12 22.03 -12.38
N ALA A 211 -12.34 21.22 -13.13
CA ALA A 211 -10.91 21.05 -12.92
C ALA A 211 -10.11 22.38 -12.96
N SER A 212 -10.64 23.40 -13.67
CA SER A 212 -10.00 24.71 -13.79
C SER A 212 -9.95 25.49 -12.47
N ARG A 213 -10.82 25.13 -11.50
CA ARG A 213 -10.88 25.81 -10.20
C ARG A 213 -9.89 25.28 -9.18
N ILE A 214 -9.29 24.11 -9.43
CA ILE A 214 -8.35 23.47 -8.53
C ILE A 214 -6.97 23.40 -9.16
N LEU A 215 -5.96 23.84 -8.44
CA LEU A 215 -4.57 23.82 -8.86
C LEU A 215 -3.80 22.83 -8.02
N LEU A 216 -2.93 22.07 -8.66
CA LEU A 216 -1.99 21.17 -8.01
C LEU A 216 -0.65 21.89 -7.83
N ALA A 217 -0.10 21.88 -6.61
CA ALA A 217 1.23 22.42 -6.37
C ALA A 217 2.29 21.61 -7.11
N SER A 218 3.32 22.29 -7.62
CA SER A 218 4.46 21.63 -8.27
C SER A 218 5.38 20.95 -7.26
N THR A 219 5.41 21.44 -6.02
CA THR A 219 6.33 21.04 -4.96
C THR A 219 5.95 19.69 -4.38
N TYR A 220 6.95 18.85 -4.11
CA TYR A 220 6.85 17.67 -3.27
C TYR A 220 7.35 17.99 -1.86
N LEU A 221 6.62 17.55 -0.83
CA LEU A 221 7.01 17.63 0.59
C LEU A 221 7.72 16.35 1.08
N SER A 222 7.54 15.26 0.36
CA SER A 222 8.15 13.95 0.63
C SER A 222 8.32 13.16 -0.66
N ILE A 223 9.12 12.09 -0.58
CA ILE A 223 9.17 11.02 -1.59
C ILE A 223 8.85 9.73 -0.87
N GLU A 224 7.91 8.98 -1.41
CA GLU A 224 7.27 7.86 -0.72
C GLU A 224 7.25 6.61 -1.62
N PRO A 225 8.07 5.59 -1.32
CA PRO A 225 7.96 4.30 -1.99
C PRO A 225 6.74 3.55 -1.46
N PHE A 226 5.87 3.07 -2.35
CA PHE A 226 4.77 2.18 -2.01
C PHE A 226 5.18 0.73 -2.26
N ALA A 227 4.67 -0.18 -1.42
CA ALA A 227 4.86 -1.61 -1.58
C ALA A 227 3.64 -2.37 -1.05
N LEU A 228 3.45 -3.60 -1.51
CA LEU A 228 2.43 -4.49 -0.98
C LEU A 228 2.87 -4.99 0.40
N ALA A 229 1.96 -4.96 1.37
CA ALA A 229 2.27 -5.44 2.72
C ALA A 229 1.66 -6.83 2.97
N MET A 230 2.37 -7.63 3.75
CA MET A 230 1.99 -8.98 4.12
C MET A 230 2.44 -9.29 5.56
N ARG A 231 2.06 -10.44 6.09
CA ARG A 231 2.37 -10.83 7.46
C ARG A 231 3.88 -10.86 7.70
N LEU A 232 4.28 -10.28 8.83
CA LEU A 232 5.68 -10.24 9.27
C LEU A 232 6.24 -11.66 9.44
N GLY A 233 7.45 -11.90 8.88
CA GLY A 233 8.18 -13.15 9.03
C GLY A 233 7.76 -14.27 8.07
N ASP A 234 6.85 -14.00 7.12
CA ASP A 234 6.46 -14.96 6.08
C ASP A 234 7.36 -14.79 4.83
N GLY A 235 8.63 -15.17 4.99
CA GLY A 235 9.65 -14.99 3.96
C GLY A 235 9.36 -15.71 2.64
N ASP A 236 8.75 -16.90 2.70
CA ASP A 236 8.40 -17.70 1.52
C ASP A 236 7.29 -17.02 0.72
N PHE A 237 6.25 -16.53 1.38
CA PHE A 237 5.18 -15.78 0.73
C PHE A 237 5.71 -14.48 0.13
N ARG A 238 6.53 -13.73 0.87
CA ARG A 238 7.18 -12.51 0.37
C ARG A 238 8.01 -12.79 -0.88
N LEU A 239 8.86 -13.82 -0.87
CA LEU A 239 9.66 -14.19 -2.03
C LEU A 239 8.79 -14.56 -3.25
N ALA A 240 7.66 -15.24 -3.02
CA ALA A 240 6.74 -15.60 -4.09
C ALA A 240 6.06 -14.37 -4.70
N VAL A 241 5.66 -13.39 -3.87
CA VAL A 241 5.12 -12.10 -4.32
C VAL A 241 6.19 -11.31 -5.07
N ASP A 242 7.41 -11.23 -4.56
CA ASP A 242 8.52 -10.50 -5.19
C ASP A 242 8.88 -11.10 -6.57
N ARG A 243 8.88 -12.43 -6.70
CA ARG A 243 9.06 -13.12 -7.99
C ARG A 243 7.95 -12.76 -8.99
N ALA A 244 6.70 -12.72 -8.53
CA ALA A 244 5.58 -12.33 -9.39
C ALA A 244 5.72 -10.88 -9.87
N LEU A 245 6.02 -9.94 -8.96
CA LEU A 245 6.27 -8.53 -9.28
C LEU A 245 7.46 -8.36 -10.24
N SER A 246 8.60 -8.99 -9.95
CA SER A 246 9.79 -8.95 -10.83
C SER A 246 9.48 -9.43 -12.25
N ARG A 247 8.64 -10.48 -12.38
CA ARG A 247 8.19 -10.96 -13.70
C ARG A 247 7.32 -9.94 -14.41
N ILE A 248 6.37 -9.30 -13.71
CA ILE A 248 5.51 -8.24 -14.24
C ILE A 248 6.37 -7.07 -14.76
N TYR A 249 7.43 -6.70 -14.04
CA TYR A 249 8.34 -5.64 -14.46
C TYR A 249 9.19 -6.05 -15.67
N ARG A 250 9.80 -7.25 -15.66
CA ARG A 250 10.61 -7.76 -16.77
C ARG A 250 9.81 -7.97 -18.07
N SER A 251 8.55 -8.39 -17.96
CA SER A 251 7.70 -8.60 -19.14
C SER A 251 7.15 -7.31 -19.75
N GLY A 252 7.23 -6.20 -19.01
CA GLY A 252 6.61 -4.93 -19.41
C GLY A 252 5.10 -4.86 -19.13
N GLU A 253 4.48 -5.89 -18.52
CA GLU A 253 3.06 -5.90 -18.16
C GLU A 253 2.68 -4.70 -17.29
N ILE A 254 3.60 -4.22 -16.46
CA ILE A 254 3.41 -3.04 -15.62
C ILE A 254 3.01 -1.78 -16.43
N ALA A 255 3.48 -1.62 -17.65
CA ALA A 255 3.12 -0.48 -18.49
C ALA A 255 1.65 -0.51 -18.89
N THR A 256 1.12 -1.72 -19.15
CA THR A 256 -0.30 -1.92 -19.44
C THR A 256 -1.15 -1.64 -18.20
N ILE A 257 -0.76 -2.19 -17.04
CA ILE A 257 -1.44 -1.93 -15.77
C ILE A 257 -1.43 -0.42 -15.47
N PHE A 258 -0.31 0.25 -15.70
CA PHE A 258 -0.20 1.70 -15.50
C PHE A 258 -1.16 2.48 -16.42
N SER A 259 -1.13 2.21 -17.72
CA SER A 259 -1.98 2.93 -18.70
C SER A 259 -3.48 2.72 -18.48
N ASN A 260 -3.88 1.54 -18.01
CA ASN A 260 -5.28 1.24 -17.70
C ASN A 260 -5.84 2.13 -16.57
N ASN A 261 -4.99 2.54 -15.63
CA ASN A 261 -5.41 3.25 -14.42
C ASN A 261 -5.09 4.76 -14.43
N PHE A 262 -4.05 5.18 -15.17
CA PHE A 262 -3.66 6.59 -15.23
C PHE A 262 -4.02 7.28 -16.56
N GLY A 263 -4.46 6.53 -17.54
CA GLY A 263 -4.94 6.99 -18.85
C GLY A 263 -4.25 6.30 -20.03
N VAL A 264 -4.95 6.16 -21.14
CA VAL A 264 -4.58 5.33 -22.31
C VAL A 264 -3.17 5.57 -22.84
N ASN A 265 -2.63 6.79 -22.72
CA ASN A 265 -1.28 7.15 -23.15
C ASN A 265 -0.37 7.56 -22.00
N ALA A 266 -0.81 7.32 -20.76
CA ALA A 266 0.00 7.64 -19.59
C ALA A 266 1.22 6.73 -19.54
N GLN A 267 2.38 7.31 -19.30
CA GLN A 267 3.64 6.60 -19.10
C GLN A 267 4.14 6.82 -17.68
N PRO A 268 4.74 5.82 -17.05
CA PRO A 268 5.44 6.01 -15.80
C PRO A 268 6.49 7.14 -15.91
N THR A 269 6.63 7.94 -14.86
CA THR A 269 7.70 8.95 -14.80
C THR A 269 9.08 8.28 -14.91
N PRO A 270 10.16 9.01 -15.30
CA PRO A 270 11.50 8.44 -15.33
C PRO A 270 11.94 7.78 -14.01
N GLN A 271 11.54 8.37 -12.87
CA GLN A 271 11.81 7.81 -11.55
C GLN A 271 11.10 6.46 -11.35
N LEU A 272 9.84 6.37 -11.77
CA LEU A 272 9.05 5.15 -11.67
C LEU A 272 9.55 4.07 -12.64
N GLN A 273 9.98 4.47 -13.86
CA GLN A 273 10.64 3.56 -14.81
C GLN A 273 11.94 2.99 -14.22
N SER A 274 12.77 3.84 -13.59
CA SER A 274 13.99 3.40 -12.92
C SER A 274 13.68 2.44 -11.78
N LEU A 275 12.63 2.70 -10.99
CA LEU A 275 12.16 1.79 -9.93
C LEU A 275 11.85 0.40 -10.51
N TYR A 276 11.07 0.32 -11.58
CA TYR A 276 10.72 -0.96 -12.20
C TYR A 276 11.94 -1.69 -12.76
N MET A 277 12.90 -0.95 -13.36
CA MET A 277 14.13 -1.56 -13.88
C MET A 277 14.99 -2.16 -12.77
N ILE A 278 15.20 -1.44 -11.65
CA ILE A 278 16.03 -1.96 -10.54
C ILE A 278 15.31 -3.04 -9.74
N SER A 279 13.98 -3.05 -9.73
CA SER A 279 13.15 -4.05 -9.05
C SER A 279 12.85 -5.29 -9.92
N ALA A 280 13.23 -5.27 -11.19
CA ALA A 280 13.11 -6.40 -12.10
C ALA A 280 14.23 -7.44 -11.87
N LEU A 281 14.27 -8.00 -10.65
CA LEU A 281 15.33 -8.93 -10.22
C LEU A 281 15.36 -10.19 -11.09
N PRO A 282 16.54 -10.72 -11.46
CA PRO A 282 16.65 -12.02 -12.12
C PRO A 282 16.24 -13.16 -11.16
N GLU A 283 15.94 -14.36 -11.73
CA GLU A 283 15.66 -15.57 -10.93
C GLU A 283 16.94 -16.08 -10.27
#